data_691ef59fe62bce3aae45a470e450eed1
#
_entry.id   691ef59fe62bce3aae45a470e450eed1
#
_cell.length_a   1.000
_cell.length_b   1.000
_cell.length_c   1.000
_cell.angle_alpha   90.00
_cell.angle_beta   90.00
_cell.angle_gamma   90.00
#
_symmetry.space_group_name_H-M   'P 1'
#
loop_
_entity.id
_entity.type
_entity.pdbx_description
1 polymer ?
#
loop_
_entity_poly.entity_id
_entity_poly.type
_entity_poly.pdbx_seq_one_letter_code
_entity_poly.pdbx_strand_id
1 'polypeptide(L)'
;MSGPRLLHGTVCVPSIDQALTLYRDVFEQTVVHTGTVGKVEAEAWEAPALTGAKSVVMQPPSGSPVYLRLIEQPDPAGYQPGTHYGWAALELSVKDADAMYTRLLAAGTPIIAAPKALSFTDMLYPMQARGPGGEAIYLNEIRGDLPSSDLPMAKCWVDRLFIAVMGCRDMKASLEFYHALLGTTTGGEWEMPYSVINISFGLDASTAHKLATISDRRTVLFEVDQYPVKSTPRPQAKGGLPQGVAMIGVKVDSLPEGANWVVPPIHRKEAPYLGAMVGVLRGPDGELTELVC
;
A
#
# COMPACT_ATOMS: atom_id res chain seq x y z
N MET A 1 -11.32 14.85 -17.37
CA MET A 1 -11.22 14.25 -16.01
C MET A 1 -10.04 13.32 -16.01
N SER A 2 -9.18 13.40 -15.00
CA SER A 2 -7.90 12.68 -14.97
C SER A 2 -8.00 11.25 -14.41
N GLY A 3 -9.17 10.84 -13.95
CA GLY A 3 -9.44 9.56 -13.32
C GLY A 3 -8.79 9.40 -11.92
N PRO A 4 -9.14 8.35 -11.18
CA PRO A 4 -8.54 8.05 -9.87
C PRO A 4 -7.06 7.68 -10.02
N ARG A 5 -6.23 8.11 -9.05
CA ARG A 5 -4.80 7.79 -9.00
C ARG A 5 -4.31 7.69 -7.57
N LEU A 6 -3.33 6.83 -7.30
CA LEU A 6 -2.72 6.74 -5.97
C LEU A 6 -2.10 8.09 -5.58
N LEU A 7 -2.31 8.49 -4.35
CA LEU A 7 -1.71 9.67 -3.73
C LEU A 7 -0.70 9.28 -2.65
N HIS A 8 -1.05 8.33 -1.79
CA HIS A 8 -0.14 7.87 -0.74
C HIS A 8 -0.45 6.46 -0.24
N GLY A 9 0.59 5.81 0.31
CA GLY A 9 0.47 4.67 1.20
C GLY A 9 0.85 5.08 2.61
N THR A 10 0.04 4.73 3.61
CA THR A 10 0.33 4.96 5.04
C THR A 10 0.70 3.66 5.70
N VAL A 11 1.83 3.65 6.38
CA VAL A 11 2.36 2.50 7.11
C VAL A 11 2.49 2.85 8.59
N CYS A 12 1.89 2.04 9.46
CA CYS A 12 2.12 2.09 10.88
C CYS A 12 3.35 1.26 11.26
N VAL A 13 4.26 1.87 12.01
CA VAL A 13 5.56 1.28 12.37
C VAL A 13 5.81 1.41 13.88
N PRO A 14 6.51 0.45 14.52
CA PRO A 14 6.85 0.55 15.95
C PRO A 14 7.81 1.70 16.27
N SER A 15 8.65 2.07 15.32
CA SER A 15 9.64 3.17 15.46
C SER A 15 9.89 3.84 14.12
N ILE A 16 9.62 5.13 14.04
CA ILE A 16 9.93 5.94 12.84
C ILE A 16 11.45 5.99 12.61
N ASP A 17 12.26 6.12 13.65
CA ASP A 17 13.72 6.21 13.50
C ASP A 17 14.29 4.94 12.84
N GLN A 18 13.81 3.75 13.25
CA GLN A 18 14.17 2.50 12.61
C GLN A 18 13.62 2.38 11.19
N ALA A 19 12.38 2.82 10.96
CA ALA A 19 11.77 2.76 9.64
C ALA A 19 12.48 3.68 8.62
N LEU A 20 12.98 4.83 9.05
CA LEU A 20 13.74 5.74 8.21
C LEU A 20 15.06 5.12 7.72
N THR A 21 15.65 4.17 8.44
CA THR A 21 16.82 3.41 7.94
C THR A 21 16.50 2.68 6.63
N LEU A 22 15.29 2.12 6.50
CA LEU A 22 14.89 1.49 5.24
C LEU A 22 14.41 2.53 4.23
N TYR A 23 13.39 3.32 4.59
CA TYR A 23 12.71 4.17 3.62
C TYR A 23 13.53 5.37 3.16
N ARG A 24 14.25 6.03 4.07
CA ARG A 24 15.10 7.18 3.75
C ARG A 24 16.48 6.75 3.28
N ASP A 25 17.17 5.86 4.03
CA ASP A 25 18.60 5.63 3.81
C ASP A 25 18.86 4.54 2.76
N VAL A 26 18.03 3.47 2.69
CA VAL A 26 18.18 2.39 1.69
C VAL A 26 17.39 2.70 0.42
N PHE A 27 16.13 3.15 0.54
CA PHE A 27 15.28 3.50 -0.61
C PHE A 27 15.52 4.91 -1.13
N GLU A 28 16.27 5.73 -0.41
CA GLU A 28 16.60 7.12 -0.77
C GLU A 28 15.35 8.03 -0.87
N GLN A 29 14.27 7.72 -0.14
CA GLN A 29 13.09 8.57 -0.13
C GLN A 29 13.38 9.90 0.57
N THR A 30 12.93 11.00 0.00
CA THR A 30 13.10 12.35 0.55
C THR A 30 12.01 12.63 1.58
N VAL A 31 12.39 12.96 2.82
CA VAL A 31 11.45 13.43 3.84
C VAL A 31 10.97 14.83 3.45
N VAL A 32 9.66 14.98 3.24
CA VAL A 32 9.02 16.26 2.85
C VAL A 32 8.23 16.88 3.99
N HIS A 33 7.85 16.09 5.00
CA HIS A 33 7.19 16.60 6.21
C HIS A 33 7.52 15.71 7.40
N THR A 34 7.74 16.34 8.54
CA THR A 34 7.89 15.69 9.87
C THR A 34 6.99 16.41 10.85
N GLY A 35 6.21 15.66 11.62
CA GLY A 35 5.27 16.24 12.58
C GLY A 35 4.63 15.18 13.46
N THR A 36 3.45 15.47 13.92
CA THR A 36 2.63 14.56 14.71
C THR A 36 1.21 14.51 14.15
N VAL A 37 0.55 13.38 14.36
CA VAL A 37 -0.87 13.22 14.01
C VAL A 37 -1.71 14.20 14.81
N GLY A 38 -2.44 15.06 14.12
CA GLY A 38 -3.37 16.02 14.72
C GLY A 38 -4.63 15.33 15.27
N LYS A 39 -5.29 15.96 16.25
CA LYS A 39 -6.54 15.43 16.82
C LYS A 39 -7.61 15.22 15.76
N VAL A 40 -7.82 16.19 14.88
CA VAL A 40 -8.82 16.13 13.80
C VAL A 40 -8.52 14.99 12.83
N GLU A 41 -7.24 14.77 12.53
CA GLU A 41 -6.78 13.68 11.66
C GLU A 41 -7.01 12.31 12.31
N ALA A 42 -6.63 12.18 13.60
CA ALA A 42 -6.83 10.94 14.35
C ALA A 42 -8.33 10.59 14.48
N GLU A 43 -9.19 11.58 14.73
CA GLU A 43 -10.65 11.40 14.77
C GLU A 43 -11.21 10.97 13.41
N ALA A 44 -10.71 11.55 12.31
CA ALA A 44 -11.11 11.17 10.95
C ALA A 44 -10.79 9.73 10.59
N TRP A 45 -9.83 9.12 11.26
CA TRP A 45 -9.46 7.71 11.09
C TRP A 45 -10.08 6.77 12.12
N GLU A 46 -10.92 7.27 13.03
CA GLU A 46 -11.37 6.55 14.24
C GLU A 46 -10.21 6.01 15.09
N ALA A 47 -9.09 6.74 15.08
CA ALA A 47 -7.85 6.37 15.74
C ALA A 47 -7.39 7.42 16.79
N PRO A 48 -8.22 7.78 17.77
CA PRO A 48 -7.95 8.89 18.70
C PRO A 48 -6.69 8.68 19.55
N ALA A 49 -6.25 7.44 19.78
CA ALA A 49 -5.02 7.14 20.51
C ALA A 49 -3.76 7.59 19.76
N LEU A 50 -3.86 7.87 18.46
CA LEU A 50 -2.73 8.36 17.66
C LEU A 50 -2.56 9.88 17.72
N THR A 51 -3.43 10.61 18.42
CA THR A 51 -3.22 12.05 18.61
C THR A 51 -1.87 12.32 19.27
N GLY A 52 -1.01 13.07 18.58
CA GLY A 52 0.36 13.34 19.03
C GLY A 52 1.40 12.27 18.64
N ALA A 53 1.00 11.15 18.02
CA ALA A 53 1.93 10.15 17.49
C ALA A 53 2.83 10.77 16.40
N LYS A 54 4.12 10.41 16.40
CA LYS A 54 5.04 10.89 15.36
C LYS A 54 4.58 10.47 13.97
N SER A 55 4.74 11.36 12.99
CA SER A 55 4.40 11.12 11.59
C SER A 55 5.47 11.72 10.68
N VAL A 56 5.81 10.98 9.63
CA VAL A 56 6.74 11.41 8.58
C VAL A 56 6.12 11.14 7.23
N VAL A 57 6.18 12.13 6.33
CA VAL A 57 5.77 11.98 4.93
C VAL A 57 6.99 12.07 4.04
N MET A 58 7.11 11.13 3.12
CA MET A 58 8.22 11.02 2.18
C MET A 58 7.73 11.02 0.75
N GLN A 59 8.59 11.42 -0.16
CA GLN A 59 8.36 11.47 -1.60
C GLN A 59 9.61 10.93 -2.31
N PRO A 60 9.47 10.22 -3.44
CA PRO A 60 10.64 9.77 -4.19
C PRO A 60 11.44 10.96 -4.73
N PRO A 61 12.78 10.84 -4.87
CA PRO A 61 13.64 11.89 -5.41
C PRO A 61 13.27 12.33 -6.83
N SER A 62 12.54 11.51 -7.57
CA SER A 62 12.00 11.86 -8.89
C SER A 62 10.99 13.01 -8.87
N GLY A 63 10.47 13.37 -7.67
CA GLY A 63 9.41 14.37 -7.52
C GLY A 63 8.01 13.85 -7.91
N SER A 64 7.84 12.54 -8.13
CA SER A 64 6.51 11.96 -8.38
C SER A 64 5.55 12.33 -7.24
N PRO A 65 4.33 12.83 -7.51
CA PRO A 65 3.38 13.28 -6.48
C PRO A 65 2.63 12.11 -5.83
N VAL A 66 3.36 11.07 -5.45
CA VAL A 66 2.88 9.91 -4.69
C VAL A 66 3.76 9.77 -3.47
N TYR A 67 3.14 9.69 -2.30
CA TYR A 67 3.82 9.81 -1.02
C TYR A 67 3.80 8.49 -0.24
N LEU A 68 4.78 8.32 0.64
CA LEU A 68 4.76 7.32 1.71
C LEU A 68 4.65 8.06 3.03
N ARG A 69 3.70 7.66 3.88
CA ARG A 69 3.52 8.22 5.22
C ARG A 69 3.79 7.14 6.25
N LEU A 70 4.65 7.44 7.21
CA LEU A 70 4.88 6.60 8.39
C LEU A 70 4.18 7.22 9.59
N ILE A 71 3.55 6.37 10.42
CA ILE A 71 2.94 6.76 11.70
C ILE A 71 3.50 5.82 12.77
N GLU A 72 4.03 6.39 13.85
CA GLU A 72 4.56 5.60 14.95
C GLU A 72 3.45 5.11 15.87
N GLN A 73 3.33 3.79 16.00
CA GLN A 73 2.49 3.14 17.00
C GLN A 73 3.07 1.78 17.37
N PRO A 74 2.88 1.30 18.63
CA PRO A 74 3.34 -0.03 19.01
C PRO A 74 2.56 -1.12 18.28
N ASP A 75 3.22 -2.26 18.04
CA ASP A 75 2.57 -3.43 17.45
C ASP A 75 1.43 -3.93 18.36
N PRO A 76 0.24 -4.16 17.81
CA PRO A 76 -0.85 -4.76 18.57
C PRO A 76 -0.58 -6.25 18.83
N ALA A 77 -1.04 -6.74 19.97
CA ALA A 77 -0.94 -8.16 20.30
C ALA A 77 -1.62 -9.02 19.23
N GLY A 78 -0.97 -10.12 18.83
CA GLY A 78 -1.48 -11.06 17.84
C GLY A 78 -1.28 -10.65 16.38
N TYR A 79 -0.63 -9.54 16.11
CA TYR A 79 -0.30 -9.17 14.73
C TYR A 79 0.73 -10.15 14.13
N GLN A 80 0.35 -10.75 13.01
CA GLN A 80 1.20 -11.65 12.22
C GLN A 80 1.24 -11.15 10.76
N PRO A 81 2.36 -10.59 10.32
CA PRO A 81 2.49 -10.04 8.98
C PRO A 81 2.03 -10.99 7.86
N GLY A 82 1.19 -10.49 6.95
CA GLY A 82 0.73 -11.23 5.77
C GLY A 82 -0.40 -12.23 6.00
N THR A 83 -0.97 -12.33 7.23
CA THR A 83 -2.04 -13.30 7.52
C THR A 83 -3.42 -12.66 7.77
N HIS A 84 -3.51 -11.35 7.65
CA HIS A 84 -4.70 -10.58 7.97
C HIS A 84 -5.28 -9.88 6.74
N TYR A 85 -6.60 -9.71 6.70
CA TYR A 85 -7.30 -8.94 5.66
C TYR A 85 -6.93 -7.46 5.68
N GLY A 86 -7.24 -6.78 4.58
CA GLY A 86 -7.03 -5.37 4.34
C GLY A 86 -5.75 -5.08 3.55
N TRP A 87 -5.28 -3.84 3.55
CA TRP A 87 -4.09 -3.44 2.80
C TRP A 87 -2.86 -4.21 3.27
N ALA A 88 -2.26 -5.00 2.40
CA ALA A 88 -1.22 -5.98 2.74
C ALA A 88 0.17 -5.57 2.27
N ALA A 89 0.28 -4.93 1.11
CA ALA A 89 1.56 -4.57 0.52
C ALA A 89 1.51 -3.24 -0.26
N LEU A 90 2.70 -2.70 -0.51
CA LEU A 90 2.94 -1.55 -1.38
C LEU A 90 3.88 -1.98 -2.51
N GLU A 91 3.49 -1.71 -3.78
CA GLU A 91 4.35 -1.94 -4.93
C GLU A 91 5.03 -0.66 -5.36
N LEU A 92 6.35 -0.66 -5.29
CA LEU A 92 7.21 0.46 -5.65
C LEU A 92 7.99 0.11 -6.91
N SER A 93 8.06 1.04 -7.86
CA SER A 93 8.96 0.87 -8.99
C SER A 93 10.41 1.10 -8.59
N VAL A 94 11.32 0.23 -9.05
CA VAL A 94 12.76 0.34 -8.77
C VAL A 94 13.56 0.33 -10.06
N LYS A 95 14.73 0.93 -10.02
CA LYS A 95 15.61 1.07 -11.19
C LYS A 95 16.32 -0.23 -11.55
N ASP A 96 16.67 -1.04 -10.55
CA ASP A 96 17.44 -2.28 -10.69
C ASP A 96 17.12 -3.17 -9.48
N ALA A 97 16.40 -4.27 -9.70
CA ALA A 97 15.95 -5.15 -8.63
C ALA A 97 17.09 -5.99 -8.05
N ASP A 98 18.09 -6.40 -8.86
CA ASP A 98 19.23 -7.19 -8.37
C ASP A 98 20.15 -6.34 -7.49
N ALA A 99 20.43 -5.10 -7.91
CA ALA A 99 21.19 -4.16 -7.09
C ALA A 99 20.44 -3.78 -5.82
N MET A 100 19.12 -3.59 -5.87
CA MET A 100 18.28 -3.35 -4.70
C MET A 100 18.28 -4.54 -3.74
N TYR A 101 18.19 -5.76 -4.26
CA TYR A 101 18.31 -6.98 -3.45
C TYR A 101 19.63 -7.01 -2.66
N THR A 102 20.74 -6.70 -3.32
CA THR A 102 22.06 -6.62 -2.68
C THR A 102 22.10 -5.56 -1.58
N ARG A 103 21.51 -4.37 -1.82
CA ARG A 103 21.43 -3.30 -0.81
C ARG A 103 20.58 -3.71 0.39
N LEU A 104 19.46 -4.38 0.18
CA LEU A 104 18.58 -4.85 1.25
C LEU A 104 19.25 -5.92 2.11
N LEU A 105 19.96 -6.87 1.51
CA LEU A 105 20.74 -7.86 2.24
C LEU A 105 21.82 -7.18 3.11
N ALA A 106 22.54 -6.22 2.55
CA ALA A 106 23.55 -5.46 3.30
C ALA A 106 22.98 -4.65 4.46
N ALA A 107 21.74 -4.17 4.31
CA ALA A 107 21.00 -3.47 5.37
C ALA A 107 20.33 -4.40 6.40
N GLY A 108 20.41 -5.72 6.22
CA GLY A 108 19.77 -6.69 7.09
C GLY A 108 18.23 -6.71 6.98
N THR A 109 17.67 -6.20 5.87
CA THR A 109 16.23 -6.20 5.63
C THR A 109 15.75 -7.63 5.30
N PRO A 110 14.69 -8.14 5.95
CA PRO A 110 14.19 -9.48 5.67
C PRO A 110 13.64 -9.57 4.23
N ILE A 111 14.14 -10.53 3.46
CA ILE A 111 13.69 -10.80 2.10
C ILE A 111 12.57 -11.85 2.15
N ILE A 112 11.46 -11.57 1.47
CA ILE A 112 10.35 -12.52 1.26
C ILE A 112 10.64 -13.38 0.03
N ALA A 113 10.96 -12.73 -1.10
CA ALA A 113 11.35 -13.41 -2.32
C ALA A 113 12.45 -12.62 -3.05
N ALA A 114 13.49 -13.33 -3.48
CA ALA A 114 14.56 -12.77 -4.32
C ALA A 114 14.02 -12.34 -5.69
N PRO A 115 14.74 -11.48 -6.43
CA PRO A 115 14.36 -11.07 -7.78
C PRO A 115 14.12 -12.28 -8.69
N LYS A 116 12.98 -12.28 -9.39
CA LYS A 116 12.62 -13.38 -10.29
C LYS A 116 11.73 -12.87 -11.41
N ALA A 117 12.07 -13.27 -12.66
CA ALA A 117 11.23 -13.01 -13.80
C ALA A 117 9.86 -13.70 -13.67
N LEU A 118 8.81 -13.03 -14.11
CA LEU A 118 7.48 -13.61 -14.19
C LEU A 118 7.37 -14.50 -15.43
N SER A 119 6.67 -15.63 -15.31
CA SER A 119 6.57 -16.63 -16.40
C SER A 119 5.81 -16.12 -17.63
N PHE A 120 5.03 -15.05 -17.48
CA PHE A 120 4.15 -14.52 -18.54
C PHE A 120 4.66 -13.20 -19.15
N THR A 121 5.72 -12.59 -18.60
CA THR A 121 6.27 -11.33 -19.11
C THR A 121 7.69 -11.08 -18.63
N ASP A 122 8.52 -10.47 -19.49
CA ASP A 122 9.84 -9.95 -19.15
C ASP A 122 9.81 -8.45 -18.80
N MET A 123 8.62 -7.82 -18.88
CA MET A 123 8.46 -6.38 -18.61
C MET A 123 8.46 -6.06 -17.11
N LEU A 124 8.25 -7.05 -16.27
CA LEU A 124 8.27 -6.95 -14.81
C LEU A 124 9.28 -7.92 -14.22
N TYR A 125 10.17 -7.39 -13.38
CA TYR A 125 11.18 -8.19 -12.65
C TYR A 125 11.08 -7.86 -11.15
N PRO A 126 10.14 -8.51 -10.44
CA PRO A 126 9.82 -8.24 -9.05
C PRO A 126 10.75 -8.92 -8.07
N MET A 127 10.91 -8.29 -6.91
CA MET A 127 11.35 -8.90 -5.65
C MET A 127 10.43 -8.45 -4.50
N GLN A 128 10.53 -9.10 -3.35
CA GLN A 128 9.67 -8.81 -2.21
C GLN A 128 10.48 -8.79 -0.92
N ALA A 129 10.26 -7.76 -0.09
CA ALA A 129 10.90 -7.59 1.21
C ALA A 129 9.86 -7.33 2.30
N ARG A 130 10.26 -7.50 3.57
CA ARG A 130 9.44 -7.18 4.73
C ARG A 130 9.86 -5.82 5.27
N GLY A 131 8.93 -4.89 5.33
CA GLY A 131 9.14 -3.59 5.92
C GLY A 131 9.04 -3.58 7.45
N PRO A 132 9.41 -2.46 8.08
CA PRO A 132 9.53 -2.31 9.54
C PRO A 132 8.20 -2.37 10.29
N GLY A 133 7.08 -2.10 9.64
CA GLY A 133 5.72 -2.29 10.20
C GLY A 133 5.15 -3.69 9.93
N GLY A 134 5.93 -4.58 9.35
CA GLY A 134 5.50 -5.91 8.94
C GLY A 134 4.82 -5.97 7.56
N GLU A 135 4.70 -4.84 6.87
CA GLU A 135 4.16 -4.77 5.51
C GLU A 135 5.04 -5.53 4.51
N ALA A 136 4.42 -6.12 3.50
CA ALA A 136 5.15 -6.57 2.33
C ALA A 136 5.42 -5.36 1.41
N ILE A 137 6.65 -5.27 0.90
CA ILE A 137 7.06 -4.26 -0.07
C ILE A 137 7.48 -5.00 -1.33
N TYR A 138 6.76 -4.75 -2.41
CA TYR A 138 7.12 -5.28 -3.73
C TYR A 138 7.96 -4.23 -4.44
N LEU A 139 9.13 -4.62 -4.88
CA LEU A 139 10.09 -3.78 -5.57
C LEU A 139 10.19 -4.29 -6.99
N ASN A 140 9.52 -3.58 -7.91
CA ASN A 140 9.36 -4.00 -9.29
C ASN A 140 10.27 -3.21 -10.22
N GLU A 141 11.25 -3.87 -10.82
CA GLU A 141 11.96 -3.31 -11.98
C GLU A 141 11.04 -3.40 -13.19
N ILE A 142 10.56 -2.25 -13.63
CA ILE A 142 9.68 -2.13 -14.77
C ILE A 142 10.51 -1.82 -16.00
N ARG A 143 10.47 -2.70 -17.00
CA ARG A 143 11.23 -2.65 -18.25
C ARG A 143 10.40 -2.14 -19.43
N GLY A 144 9.07 -2.10 -19.25
CA GLY A 144 8.12 -1.62 -20.26
C GLY A 144 6.67 -1.85 -19.83
N ASP A 145 5.75 -1.43 -20.67
CA ASP A 145 4.32 -1.61 -20.47
C ASP A 145 3.87 -3.04 -20.74
N LEU A 146 2.78 -3.44 -20.07
CA LEU A 146 2.06 -4.66 -20.42
C LEU A 146 1.03 -4.40 -21.53
N PRO A 147 0.58 -5.42 -22.26
CA PRO A 147 -0.47 -5.24 -23.28
C PRO A 147 -1.72 -4.53 -22.75
N SER A 148 -2.10 -4.78 -21.49
CA SER A 148 -3.29 -4.22 -20.83
C SER A 148 -3.00 -3.05 -19.91
N SER A 149 -1.73 -2.73 -19.58
CA SER A 149 -1.41 -1.79 -18.50
C SER A 149 -0.18 -0.95 -18.83
N ASP A 150 -0.28 0.35 -18.55
CA ASP A 150 0.86 1.25 -18.59
C ASP A 150 1.54 1.24 -17.22
N LEU A 151 2.84 0.95 -17.20
CA LEU A 151 3.60 0.78 -15.98
C LEU A 151 4.66 1.88 -15.82
N PRO A 152 4.84 2.44 -14.62
CA PRO A 152 5.76 3.55 -14.40
C PRO A 152 7.20 3.08 -14.23
N MET A 153 8.03 3.15 -15.26
CA MET A 153 9.46 2.93 -15.12
C MET A 153 10.08 3.88 -14.09
N ALA A 154 10.94 3.36 -13.24
CA ALA A 154 11.58 4.12 -12.18
C ALA A 154 12.58 5.15 -12.74
N LYS A 155 12.52 6.40 -12.22
CA LYS A 155 13.43 7.50 -12.55
C LYS A 155 14.52 7.73 -11.50
N CYS A 156 14.42 7.05 -10.35
CA CYS A 156 15.39 7.03 -9.26
C CYS A 156 15.49 5.62 -8.69
N TRP A 157 16.30 5.39 -7.66
CA TRP A 157 16.55 4.06 -7.09
C TRP A 157 15.25 3.33 -6.74
N VAL A 158 14.48 3.89 -5.81
CA VAL A 158 13.10 3.47 -5.51
C VAL A 158 12.22 4.67 -5.82
N ASP A 159 11.39 4.54 -6.83
CA ASP A 159 10.50 5.60 -7.26
C ASP A 159 9.13 5.46 -6.57
N ARG A 160 8.07 5.69 -7.26
CA ARG A 160 6.75 5.84 -6.68
C ARG A 160 6.06 4.51 -6.36
N LEU A 161 5.20 4.55 -5.36
CA LEU A 161 4.10 3.61 -5.21
C LEU A 161 3.20 3.66 -6.46
N PHE A 162 2.92 2.51 -7.08
CA PHE A 162 2.09 2.46 -8.28
C PHE A 162 0.96 1.44 -8.21
N ILE A 163 1.04 0.46 -7.31
CA ILE A 163 -0.04 -0.47 -6.96
C ILE A 163 -0.07 -0.62 -5.44
N ALA A 164 -1.27 -0.62 -4.85
CA ALA A 164 -1.49 -1.05 -3.48
C ALA A 164 -2.15 -2.42 -3.48
N VAL A 165 -1.63 -3.36 -2.68
CA VAL A 165 -2.10 -4.74 -2.63
C VAL A 165 -3.00 -4.95 -1.43
N MET A 166 -4.13 -5.61 -1.64
CA MET A 166 -5.10 -5.92 -0.60
C MET A 166 -5.32 -7.44 -0.51
N GLY A 167 -5.14 -7.98 0.69
CA GLY A 167 -5.63 -9.32 1.02
C GLY A 167 -7.11 -9.26 1.39
N CYS A 168 -7.97 -9.95 0.67
CA CYS A 168 -9.41 -9.90 0.90
C CYS A 168 -9.99 -11.26 1.31
N ARG A 169 -11.10 -11.20 2.05
CA ARG A 169 -11.89 -12.36 2.42
C ARG A 169 -12.78 -12.82 1.24
N ASP A 170 -13.30 -11.86 0.49
CA ASP A 170 -14.16 -12.09 -0.66
C ASP A 170 -13.76 -11.11 -1.79
N MET A 171 -13.02 -11.62 -2.77
CA MET A 171 -12.50 -10.83 -3.88
C MET A 171 -13.62 -10.17 -4.69
N LYS A 172 -14.75 -10.87 -4.88
CA LYS A 172 -15.89 -10.30 -5.61
C LYS A 172 -16.46 -9.08 -4.89
N ALA A 173 -16.67 -9.17 -3.58
CA ALA A 173 -17.19 -8.05 -2.78
C ALA A 173 -16.23 -6.86 -2.82
N SER A 174 -14.91 -7.09 -2.74
CA SER A 174 -13.90 -6.04 -2.83
C SER A 174 -13.87 -5.38 -4.20
N LEU A 175 -13.91 -6.16 -5.29
CA LEU A 175 -13.98 -5.63 -6.66
C LEU A 175 -15.24 -4.78 -6.87
N GLU A 176 -16.43 -5.27 -6.48
CA GLU A 176 -17.69 -4.54 -6.59
C GLU A 176 -17.65 -3.21 -5.83
N PHE A 177 -17.11 -3.22 -4.60
CA PHE A 177 -16.97 -2.02 -3.77
C PHE A 177 -16.10 -0.95 -4.44
N TYR A 178 -14.89 -1.30 -4.84
CA TYR A 178 -13.94 -0.33 -5.41
C TYR A 178 -14.32 0.11 -6.81
N HIS A 179 -14.96 -0.75 -7.62
CA HIS A 179 -15.50 -0.35 -8.91
C HIS A 179 -16.63 0.69 -8.76
N ALA A 180 -17.54 0.45 -7.82
CA ALA A 180 -18.61 1.42 -7.53
C ALA A 180 -18.06 2.73 -6.96
N LEU A 181 -17.05 2.65 -6.08
CA LEU A 181 -16.46 3.81 -5.42
C LEU A 181 -15.65 4.70 -6.38
N LEU A 182 -14.87 4.11 -7.26
CA LEU A 182 -13.86 4.80 -8.06
C LEU A 182 -14.20 4.90 -9.56
N GLY A 183 -15.28 4.25 -10.00
CA GLY A 183 -15.62 4.17 -11.43
C GLY A 183 -14.61 3.37 -12.26
N THR A 184 -13.96 2.39 -11.64
CA THR A 184 -12.91 1.55 -12.21
C THR A 184 -13.45 0.25 -12.80
N THR A 185 -12.57 -0.55 -13.39
CA THR A 185 -12.88 -1.87 -13.92
C THR A 185 -11.81 -2.88 -13.51
N THR A 186 -12.10 -4.17 -13.65
CA THR A 186 -11.09 -5.22 -13.50
C THR A 186 -10.13 -5.16 -14.68
N GLY A 187 -8.84 -4.98 -14.40
CA GLY A 187 -7.77 -4.92 -15.41
C GLY A 187 -7.30 -6.30 -15.86
N GLY A 188 -7.36 -7.29 -14.96
CA GLY A 188 -7.02 -8.69 -15.20
C GLY A 188 -7.33 -9.56 -13.99
N GLU A 189 -7.46 -10.85 -14.23
CA GLU A 189 -7.65 -11.89 -13.20
C GLU A 189 -6.70 -13.05 -13.49
N TRP A 190 -6.10 -13.61 -12.43
CA TRP A 190 -5.17 -14.72 -12.51
C TRP A 190 -5.41 -15.71 -11.38
N GLU A 191 -4.97 -16.95 -11.58
CA GLU A 191 -4.82 -17.95 -10.54
C GLU A 191 -3.41 -18.53 -10.65
N MET A 192 -2.57 -18.26 -9.67
CA MET A 192 -1.15 -18.62 -9.74
C MET A 192 -0.52 -18.80 -8.34
N PRO A 193 0.59 -19.55 -8.23
CA PRO A 193 1.35 -19.60 -6.99
C PRO A 193 1.85 -18.21 -6.59
N TYR A 194 1.68 -17.86 -5.28
CA TYR A 194 2.01 -16.55 -4.80
C TYR A 194 2.84 -16.59 -3.51
N SER A 195 4.10 -16.22 -3.64
CA SER A 195 5.12 -16.44 -2.59
C SER A 195 4.77 -15.75 -1.27
N VAL A 196 4.28 -14.51 -1.30
CA VAL A 196 3.94 -13.75 -0.08
C VAL A 196 2.85 -14.46 0.72
N ILE A 197 1.80 -14.94 0.05
CA ILE A 197 0.71 -15.67 0.70
C ILE A 197 1.21 -17.02 1.21
N ASN A 198 1.89 -17.80 0.34
CA ASN A 198 2.35 -19.14 0.68
C ASN A 198 3.30 -19.13 1.89
N ILE A 199 4.27 -18.22 1.93
CA ILE A 199 5.21 -18.06 3.05
C ILE A 199 4.47 -17.62 4.32
N SER A 200 3.58 -16.63 4.23
CA SER A 200 2.86 -16.09 5.39
C SER A 200 1.95 -17.12 6.05
N PHE A 201 1.37 -18.02 5.26
CA PHE A 201 0.45 -19.06 5.75
C PHE A 201 1.11 -20.43 5.90
N GLY A 202 2.41 -20.60 5.63
CA GLY A 202 3.09 -21.87 5.69
C GLY A 202 2.48 -22.91 4.72
N LEU A 203 2.11 -22.47 3.50
CA LEU A 203 1.57 -23.31 2.46
C LEU A 203 2.68 -23.81 1.52
N ASP A 204 2.35 -24.87 0.74
CA ASP A 204 3.26 -25.32 -0.30
C ASP A 204 3.52 -24.20 -1.32
N ALA A 205 4.75 -24.12 -1.82
CA ALA A 205 5.16 -23.07 -2.76
C ALA A 205 4.37 -23.10 -4.09
N SER A 206 3.77 -24.23 -4.44
CA SER A 206 2.93 -24.40 -5.63
C SER A 206 1.45 -24.04 -5.41
N THR A 207 1.04 -23.72 -4.17
CA THR A 207 -0.36 -23.37 -3.88
C THR A 207 -0.76 -22.11 -4.66
N ALA A 208 -1.76 -22.24 -5.52
CA ALA A 208 -2.27 -21.14 -6.32
C ALA A 208 -3.32 -20.32 -5.55
N HIS A 209 -3.35 -19.02 -5.82
CA HIS A 209 -4.31 -18.07 -5.28
C HIS A 209 -4.91 -17.25 -6.41
N LYS A 210 -6.17 -16.83 -6.23
CA LYS A 210 -6.83 -15.90 -7.15
C LYS A 210 -6.41 -14.47 -6.84
N LEU A 211 -6.05 -13.74 -7.90
CA LEU A 211 -5.65 -12.34 -7.87
C LEU A 211 -6.41 -11.60 -8.95
N ALA A 212 -6.73 -10.35 -8.69
CA ALA A 212 -7.31 -9.45 -9.69
C ALA A 212 -6.71 -8.06 -9.55
N THR A 213 -6.73 -7.28 -10.62
CA THR A 213 -6.35 -5.87 -10.57
C THR A 213 -7.55 -4.96 -10.76
N ILE A 214 -7.54 -3.82 -10.09
CA ILE A 214 -8.48 -2.72 -10.24
C ILE A 214 -7.79 -1.61 -11.01
N SER A 215 -8.35 -1.24 -12.16
CA SER A 215 -7.73 -0.30 -13.09
C SER A 215 -8.68 0.82 -13.52
N ASP A 216 -8.15 2.02 -13.67
CA ASP A 216 -8.75 3.07 -14.49
C ASP A 216 -8.09 3.05 -15.85
N ARG A 217 -8.82 2.58 -16.87
CA ARG A 217 -8.31 2.35 -18.22
C ARG A 217 -7.07 1.43 -18.16
N ARG A 218 -5.89 1.96 -18.53
CA ARG A 218 -4.61 1.24 -18.53
C ARG A 218 -3.78 1.43 -17.25
N THR A 219 -4.25 2.25 -16.30
CA THR A 219 -3.56 2.49 -15.03
C THR A 219 -4.06 1.55 -13.96
N VAL A 220 -3.23 0.64 -13.48
CA VAL A 220 -3.52 -0.20 -12.33
C VAL A 220 -3.41 0.63 -11.05
N LEU A 221 -4.39 0.50 -10.16
CA LEU A 221 -4.41 1.13 -8.85
C LEU A 221 -4.20 0.13 -7.73
N PHE A 222 -4.94 -0.98 -7.79
CA PHE A 222 -4.92 -1.99 -6.73
C PHE A 222 -4.75 -3.39 -7.30
N GLU A 223 -4.07 -4.24 -6.55
CA GLU A 223 -4.15 -5.68 -6.65
C GLU A 223 -5.01 -6.20 -5.49
N VAL A 224 -5.89 -7.15 -5.79
CA VAL A 224 -6.82 -7.76 -4.84
C VAL A 224 -6.56 -9.25 -4.81
N ASP A 225 -6.06 -9.73 -3.67
CA ASP A 225 -5.66 -11.13 -3.47
C ASP A 225 -6.70 -11.87 -2.64
N GLN A 226 -7.27 -12.94 -3.17
CA GLN A 226 -8.15 -13.82 -2.40
C GLN A 226 -7.30 -14.57 -1.35
N TYR A 227 -7.41 -14.16 -0.09
CA TYR A 227 -6.66 -14.78 1.01
C TYR A 227 -7.26 -16.12 1.45
N PRO A 228 -6.46 -17.03 2.02
CA PRO A 228 -6.93 -18.31 2.56
C PRO A 228 -8.01 -18.13 3.62
N VAL A 229 -8.95 -19.10 3.72
CA VAL A 229 -10.08 -19.08 4.68
C VAL A 229 -9.64 -18.91 6.14
N LYS A 230 -8.41 -19.33 6.49
CA LYS A 230 -7.84 -19.17 7.84
C LYS A 230 -7.36 -17.75 8.15
N SER A 231 -7.44 -16.81 7.20
CA SER A 231 -7.11 -15.41 7.43
C SER A 231 -8.07 -14.78 8.44
N THR A 232 -7.58 -13.81 9.17
CA THR A 232 -8.34 -13.13 10.23
C THR A 232 -8.40 -11.62 10.00
N PRO A 233 -9.37 -10.92 10.60
CA PRO A 233 -9.31 -9.47 10.67
C PRO A 233 -7.98 -9.00 11.26
N ARG A 234 -7.45 -7.87 10.76
CA ARG A 234 -6.18 -7.34 11.25
C ARG A 234 -6.30 -6.87 12.69
N PRO A 235 -5.44 -7.33 13.62
CA PRO A 235 -5.39 -6.80 14.96
C PRO A 235 -5.11 -5.31 14.95
N GLN A 236 -5.79 -4.59 15.82
CA GLN A 236 -5.68 -3.14 15.97
C GLN A 236 -5.64 -2.80 17.45
N ALA A 237 -4.72 -1.92 17.84
CA ALA A 237 -4.73 -1.37 19.18
C ALA A 237 -6.00 -0.53 19.37
N LYS A 238 -6.55 -0.51 20.60
CA LYS A 238 -7.75 0.29 20.88
C LYS A 238 -7.52 1.77 20.55
N GLY A 239 -8.30 2.29 19.60
CA GLY A 239 -8.16 3.67 19.11
C GLY A 239 -6.89 3.94 18.31
N GLY A 240 -6.22 2.90 17.78
CA GLY A 240 -5.11 3.00 16.83
C GLY A 240 -5.52 2.64 15.41
N LEU A 241 -4.57 2.59 14.49
CA LEU A 241 -4.73 2.12 13.12
C LEU A 241 -4.29 0.65 12.97
N PRO A 242 -4.66 -0.04 11.88
CA PRO A 242 -4.08 -1.32 11.53
C PRO A 242 -2.55 -1.22 11.40
N GLN A 243 -1.82 -2.23 11.92
CA GLN A 243 -0.36 -2.29 11.79
C GLN A 243 0.07 -2.63 10.37
N GLY A 244 1.25 -2.20 9.95
CA GLY A 244 1.72 -2.30 8.57
C GLY A 244 1.00 -1.31 7.65
N VAL A 245 0.59 -1.71 6.44
CA VAL A 245 -0.16 -0.81 5.54
C VAL A 245 -1.53 -0.54 6.15
N ALA A 246 -1.66 0.63 6.74
CA ALA A 246 -2.86 1.03 7.48
C ALA A 246 -3.93 1.65 6.58
N MET A 247 -3.52 2.36 5.53
CA MET A 247 -4.42 3.16 4.72
C MET A 247 -3.80 3.50 3.35
N ILE A 248 -4.65 3.56 2.34
CA ILE A 248 -4.27 4.02 1.00
C ILE A 248 -5.06 5.28 0.66
N GLY A 249 -4.36 6.30 0.16
CA GLY A 249 -4.96 7.53 -0.35
C GLY A 249 -5.07 7.52 -1.87
N VAL A 250 -6.25 7.84 -2.36
CA VAL A 250 -6.56 7.95 -3.79
C VAL A 250 -7.01 9.37 -4.09
N LYS A 251 -6.35 10.01 -5.03
CA LYS A 251 -6.78 11.29 -5.56
C LYS A 251 -7.89 11.06 -6.60
N VAL A 252 -9.00 11.79 -6.44
CA VAL A 252 -10.17 11.73 -7.31
C VAL A 252 -10.53 13.13 -7.82
N ASP A 253 -11.30 13.21 -8.90
CA ASP A 253 -11.75 14.51 -9.44
C ASP A 253 -12.90 15.12 -8.61
N SER A 254 -13.70 14.26 -7.92
CA SER A 254 -14.76 14.67 -6.98
C SER A 254 -15.00 13.59 -5.94
N LEU A 255 -15.44 13.97 -4.75
CA LEU A 255 -15.87 13.02 -3.75
C LEU A 255 -17.25 12.46 -4.10
N PRO A 256 -17.51 11.13 -3.95
CA PRO A 256 -18.80 10.53 -4.27
C PRO A 256 -19.88 11.03 -3.30
N GLU A 257 -21.02 11.44 -3.85
CA GLU A 257 -22.19 11.82 -3.07
C GLU A 257 -22.80 10.59 -2.37
N GLY A 258 -23.26 10.78 -1.12
CA GLY A 258 -23.92 9.72 -0.35
C GLY A 258 -23.01 8.57 0.08
N ALA A 259 -21.70 8.70 -0.07
CA ALA A 259 -20.77 7.68 0.42
C ALA A 259 -20.83 7.53 1.93
N ASN A 260 -20.66 6.29 2.41
CA ASN A 260 -20.66 5.99 3.85
C ASN A 260 -19.29 6.36 4.47
N TRP A 261 -19.10 7.65 4.69
CA TRP A 261 -17.88 8.20 5.29
C TRP A 261 -17.72 7.76 6.75
N VAL A 262 -16.50 7.43 7.15
CA VAL A 262 -16.14 7.22 8.57
C VAL A 262 -16.44 8.48 9.37
N VAL A 263 -16.04 9.65 8.82
CA VAL A 263 -16.49 10.97 9.27
C VAL A 263 -16.71 11.86 8.03
N PRO A 264 -17.53 12.90 8.11
CA PRO A 264 -17.71 13.83 7.00
C PRO A 264 -16.37 14.36 6.46
N PRO A 265 -16.23 14.49 5.13
CA PRO A 265 -14.99 14.99 4.53
C PRO A 265 -14.60 16.38 5.05
N ILE A 266 -13.31 16.60 5.25
CA ILE A 266 -12.73 17.83 5.78
C ILE A 266 -11.53 18.28 4.95
N HIS A 267 -11.23 19.59 4.94
CA HIS A 267 -9.99 20.11 4.38
C HIS A 267 -8.79 19.77 5.26
N ARG A 268 -7.72 19.29 4.67
CA ARG A 268 -6.46 19.02 5.36
C ARG A 268 -5.32 19.78 4.71
N LYS A 269 -4.57 20.55 5.52
CA LYS A 269 -3.53 21.48 5.03
C LYS A 269 -2.19 20.80 4.80
N GLU A 270 -1.83 19.84 5.67
CA GLU A 270 -0.51 19.23 5.69
C GLU A 270 -0.29 18.26 4.51
N ALA A 271 0.97 17.95 4.22
CA ALA A 271 1.30 16.89 3.28
C ALA A 271 0.78 15.53 3.79
N PRO A 272 0.27 14.69 2.88
CA PRO A 272 0.28 14.78 1.42
C PRO A 272 -0.90 15.53 0.80
N TYR A 273 -1.80 16.13 1.59
CA TYR A 273 -3.09 16.65 1.13
C TYR A 273 -3.03 18.05 0.53
N LEU A 274 -2.18 18.93 1.07
CA LEU A 274 -1.90 20.28 0.56
C LEU A 274 -3.15 21.16 0.38
N GLY A 275 -4.08 21.08 1.33
CA GLY A 275 -5.32 21.87 1.31
C GLY A 275 -6.53 21.18 0.69
N ALA A 276 -6.37 19.97 0.18
CA ALA A 276 -7.45 19.21 -0.44
C ALA A 276 -8.55 18.81 0.56
N MET A 277 -9.75 18.53 0.04
CA MET A 277 -10.83 17.88 0.76
C MET A 277 -10.55 16.38 0.86
N VAL A 278 -10.65 15.82 2.07
CA VAL A 278 -10.32 14.43 2.36
C VAL A 278 -11.49 13.75 3.08
N GLY A 279 -11.96 12.65 2.52
CA GLY A 279 -12.93 11.76 3.15
C GLY A 279 -12.31 10.37 3.37
N VAL A 280 -12.71 9.70 4.45
CA VAL A 280 -12.24 8.35 4.80
C VAL A 280 -13.38 7.36 4.68
N LEU A 281 -13.14 6.25 4.01
CA LEU A 281 -14.07 5.14 3.83
C LEU A 281 -13.48 3.85 4.42
N ARG A 282 -14.38 2.96 4.79
CA ARG A 282 -14.01 1.61 5.23
C ARG A 282 -14.49 0.61 4.18
N GLY A 283 -13.55 -0.17 3.65
CA GLY A 283 -13.84 -1.21 2.67
C GLY A 283 -14.41 -2.49 3.29
N PRO A 284 -14.69 -3.51 2.45
CA PRO A 284 -15.38 -4.74 2.87
C PRO A 284 -14.67 -5.56 3.94
N ASP A 285 -13.35 -5.50 3.98
CA ASP A 285 -12.51 -6.20 4.97
C ASP A 285 -12.02 -5.30 6.11
N GLY A 286 -12.62 -4.11 6.24
CA GLY A 286 -12.32 -3.13 7.28
C GLY A 286 -11.14 -2.21 6.97
N GLU A 287 -10.54 -2.35 5.80
CA GLU A 287 -9.45 -1.49 5.34
C GLU A 287 -9.89 -0.04 5.14
N LEU A 288 -8.97 0.89 5.45
CA LEU A 288 -9.24 2.32 5.31
C LEU A 288 -8.72 2.85 3.96
N THR A 289 -9.58 3.61 3.28
CA THR A 289 -9.22 4.31 2.04
C THR A 289 -9.55 5.79 2.18
N GLU A 290 -8.59 6.66 1.92
CA GLU A 290 -8.80 8.10 1.83
C GLU A 290 -9.08 8.50 0.38
N LEU A 291 -10.16 9.24 0.15
CA LEU A 291 -10.39 9.94 -1.11
C LEU A 291 -10.03 11.41 -0.95
N VAL A 292 -9.20 11.90 -1.87
CA VAL A 292 -8.63 13.24 -1.82
C VAL A 292 -9.01 13.99 -3.09
N CYS A 293 -9.68 15.14 -2.94
CA CYS A 293 -10.18 15.95 -4.06
C CYS A 293 -9.69 17.41 -3.99
#